data_f23ab79780ad6ac6030660ae5afb55b7
#
_entry.id   f23ab79780ad6ac6030660ae5afb55b7
#
_cell.length_a   1.000
_cell.length_b   1.000
_cell.length_c   1.000
_cell.angle_alpha   90.00
_cell.angle_beta   90.00
_cell.angle_gamma   90.00
#
_symmetry.space_group_name_H-M   'P 1'
#
loop_
_entity.id
_entity.type
_entity.pdbx_description
1 polymer ?
#
loop_
_entity_poly.entity_id
_entity_poly.type
_entity_poly.pdbx_seq_one_letter_code
_entity_poly.pdbx_strand_id
1 'polypeptide(L)'
;MIIYTKYSNERRREFCIRTDIRMNGAKETYVCKLPAFPEAKDHIRGLEMACQGLQADLAGSGLTVNMCMLETEPDGSIAAHFPFCKGWTLEEKLDTIWKREGEEALIEEIRRYFSMFADTKEPFVETEAFRQVFGTVQFTRPQYSRSISDIDMIFANALETEMGYELIDYEWTFAFPIPVRYLLYRCLYYYTLGNANRDALVHRNLYEVFDITEEECRQFAAMERQFQAYMLGDYIPVWQLYDCISEGVLPIRPMIEQGGARERAMRIMDVFFDDGRGFGTWNATRYQVAPGSRVSLRISLPDGTKALRIDPCAARSVVRVESLTQGKESLSVSANAAMAPNGDYIFDTEDPQLIISGLPHGTEPVEITFRAEPIDGLAREVLLNQSGQLAWMEQTKVWKAYRKLKGDGAQRQEK
;
A
#
# COMPACT_ATOMS: atom_id res chain seq x y z
N MET A 1 10.55 12.05 -34.24
CA MET A 1 11.31 10.87 -33.75
C MET A 1 10.60 10.31 -32.54
N ILE A 2 10.36 9.00 -32.45
CA ILE A 2 9.77 8.34 -31.28
C ILE A 2 10.89 8.15 -30.24
N ILE A 3 10.65 8.58 -29.00
CA ILE A 3 11.58 8.46 -27.87
C ILE A 3 11.18 7.26 -27.01
N TYR A 4 9.86 7.06 -26.81
CA TYR A 4 9.31 6.01 -25.97
C TYR A 4 7.97 5.56 -26.54
N THR A 5 7.67 4.27 -26.39
CA THR A 5 6.37 3.69 -26.77
C THR A 5 5.88 2.75 -25.67
N LYS A 6 4.60 2.88 -25.32
CA LYS A 6 3.88 1.99 -24.42
C LYS A 6 2.61 1.50 -25.10
N TYR A 7 2.29 0.22 -24.92
CA TYR A 7 1.02 -0.36 -25.32
C TYR A 7 0.17 -0.69 -24.11
N SER A 8 -1.11 -0.35 -24.18
CA SER A 8 -2.12 -0.78 -23.20
C SER A 8 -2.91 -1.93 -23.81
N ASN A 9 -2.31 -3.14 -23.78
CA ASN A 9 -2.82 -4.33 -24.49
C ASN A 9 -3.69 -5.24 -23.62
N GLU A 10 -3.68 -5.08 -22.31
CA GLU A 10 -4.50 -5.89 -21.38
C GLU A 10 -5.91 -5.29 -21.24
N ARG A 11 -6.59 -5.08 -22.36
CA ARG A 11 -7.90 -4.42 -22.47
C ARG A 11 -8.67 -4.99 -23.67
N ARG A 12 -9.98 -4.79 -23.72
CA ARG A 12 -10.78 -5.01 -24.93
C ARG A 12 -10.19 -4.22 -26.09
N ARG A 13 -10.30 -4.75 -27.28
CA ARG A 13 -9.72 -4.14 -28.50
C ARG A 13 -10.15 -2.68 -28.71
N GLU A 14 -11.39 -2.37 -28.32
CA GLU A 14 -11.95 -1.02 -28.39
C GLU A 14 -11.22 -0.01 -27.51
N PHE A 15 -10.45 -0.48 -26.52
CA PHE A 15 -9.70 0.35 -25.55
C PHE A 15 -8.19 0.18 -25.65
N CYS A 16 -7.71 -0.67 -26.58
CA CYS A 16 -6.27 -0.86 -26.76
C CYS A 16 -5.66 0.34 -27.47
N ILE A 17 -4.74 1.02 -26.81
CA ILE A 17 -4.04 2.18 -27.36
C ILE A 17 -2.54 1.98 -27.32
N ARG A 18 -1.87 2.64 -28.25
CA ARG A 18 -0.43 2.87 -28.25
C ARG A 18 -0.16 4.31 -27.87
N THR A 19 0.67 4.54 -26.87
CA THR A 19 1.11 5.86 -26.44
C THR A 19 2.58 6.02 -26.81
N ASP A 20 2.89 6.99 -27.65
CA ASP A 20 4.25 7.38 -28.00
C ASP A 20 4.61 8.71 -27.33
N ILE A 21 5.82 8.80 -26.80
CA ILE A 21 6.45 10.09 -26.55
C ILE A 21 7.32 10.40 -27.76
N ARG A 22 7.05 11.51 -28.42
CA ARG A 22 7.70 11.91 -29.69
C ARG A 22 8.40 13.25 -29.54
N MET A 23 9.44 13.46 -30.36
CA MET A 23 10.13 14.73 -30.49
C MET A 23 9.98 15.23 -31.94
N ASN A 24 9.54 16.48 -32.10
CA ASN A 24 9.43 17.14 -33.39
C ASN A 24 10.80 17.69 -33.89
N GLY A 25 10.81 18.30 -35.08
CA GLY A 25 12.00 18.89 -35.66
C GLY A 25 12.57 20.09 -34.89
N ALA A 26 11.76 20.76 -34.08
CA ALA A 26 12.15 21.85 -33.18
C ALA A 26 12.66 21.34 -31.81
N LYS A 27 12.81 20.03 -31.64
CA LYS A 27 13.18 19.37 -30.39
C LYS A 27 12.17 19.51 -29.25
N GLU A 28 10.92 19.80 -29.58
CA GLU A 28 9.85 19.83 -28.61
C GLU A 28 9.28 18.42 -28.44
N THR A 29 9.03 18.02 -27.21
CA THR A 29 8.47 16.73 -26.85
C THR A 29 6.94 16.83 -26.76
N TYR A 30 6.24 15.83 -27.28
CA TYR A 30 4.78 15.71 -27.18
C TYR A 30 4.37 14.24 -27.03
N VAL A 31 3.16 14.02 -26.53
CA VAL A 31 2.58 12.68 -26.39
C VAL A 31 1.60 12.45 -27.54
N CYS A 32 1.65 11.27 -28.12
CA CYS A 32 0.77 10.87 -29.20
C CYS A 32 0.11 9.54 -28.84
N LYS A 33 -1.23 9.54 -28.71
CA LYS A 33 -2.01 8.32 -28.48
C LYS A 33 -2.66 7.88 -29.79
N LEU A 34 -2.46 6.61 -30.14
CA LEU A 34 -2.97 5.99 -31.36
C LEU A 34 -3.79 4.75 -31.04
N PRO A 35 -4.79 4.38 -31.85
CA PRO A 35 -5.47 3.11 -31.72
C PRO A 35 -4.49 1.96 -32.03
N ALA A 36 -4.36 1.00 -31.08
CA ALA A 36 -3.57 -0.20 -31.35
C ALA A 36 -4.30 -1.18 -32.27
N PHE A 37 -5.63 -1.09 -32.33
CA PHE A 37 -6.51 -1.86 -33.20
C PHE A 37 -7.52 -0.93 -33.86
N PRO A 38 -8.08 -1.29 -35.05
CA PRO A 38 -9.09 -0.46 -35.72
C PRO A 38 -10.32 -0.15 -34.85
N GLU A 39 -10.68 -1.06 -33.95
CA GLU A 39 -11.80 -0.94 -33.00
C GLU A 39 -11.61 0.19 -32.00
N ALA A 40 -10.36 0.56 -31.68
CA ALA A 40 -10.04 1.61 -30.72
C ALA A 40 -10.10 3.04 -31.29
N LYS A 41 -10.48 3.22 -32.57
CA LYS A 41 -10.54 4.56 -33.18
C LYS A 41 -11.50 5.51 -32.48
N ASP A 42 -12.65 5.00 -32.03
CA ASP A 42 -13.64 5.84 -31.36
C ASP A 42 -13.21 6.20 -29.95
N HIS A 43 -12.44 5.33 -29.28
CA HIS A 43 -11.81 5.66 -28.00
C HIS A 43 -10.81 6.81 -28.16
N ILE A 44 -9.97 6.80 -29.20
CA ILE A 44 -9.05 7.92 -29.50
C ILE A 44 -9.82 9.21 -29.83
N ARG A 45 -10.90 9.14 -30.63
CA ARG A 45 -11.75 10.32 -30.91
C ARG A 45 -12.41 10.88 -29.66
N GLY A 46 -12.79 10.01 -28.74
CA GLY A 46 -13.39 10.40 -27.46
C GLY A 46 -12.49 11.29 -26.60
N LEU A 47 -11.17 11.23 -26.76
CA LEU A 47 -10.22 12.02 -25.96
C LEU A 47 -10.37 13.53 -26.18
N GLU A 48 -10.64 13.98 -27.42
CA GLU A 48 -10.88 15.41 -27.67
C GLU A 48 -12.19 15.90 -27.04
N MET A 49 -13.25 15.08 -27.12
CA MET A 49 -14.53 15.41 -26.47
C MET A 49 -14.39 15.40 -24.95
N ALA A 50 -13.63 14.47 -24.39
CA ALA A 50 -13.30 14.42 -22.97
C ALA A 50 -12.55 15.68 -22.53
N CYS A 51 -11.53 16.11 -23.30
CA CYS A 51 -10.79 17.32 -23.05
C CYS A 51 -11.72 18.54 -22.98
N GLN A 52 -12.53 18.74 -24.04
CA GLN A 52 -13.45 19.88 -24.12
C GLN A 52 -14.48 19.88 -22.98
N GLY A 53 -15.06 18.71 -22.71
CA GLY A 53 -16.04 18.55 -21.63
C GLY A 53 -15.46 18.84 -20.25
N LEU A 54 -14.29 18.27 -19.95
CA LEU A 54 -13.61 18.51 -18.67
C LEU A 54 -13.15 19.96 -18.52
N GLN A 55 -12.64 20.59 -19.57
CA GLN A 55 -12.27 22.01 -19.54
C GLN A 55 -13.46 22.92 -19.21
N ALA A 56 -14.63 22.61 -19.77
CA ALA A 56 -15.84 23.37 -19.49
C ALA A 56 -16.34 23.13 -18.04
N ASP A 57 -16.31 21.89 -17.57
CA ASP A 57 -16.82 21.49 -16.26
C ASP A 57 -15.92 21.95 -15.11
N LEU A 58 -14.61 21.95 -15.32
CA LEU A 58 -13.60 22.34 -14.32
C LEU A 58 -13.20 23.81 -14.39
N ALA A 59 -13.84 24.62 -15.25
CA ALA A 59 -13.48 26.03 -15.42
C ALA A 59 -13.53 26.81 -14.09
N GLY A 60 -12.42 27.45 -13.75
CA GLY A 60 -12.29 28.25 -12.52
C GLY A 60 -12.07 27.48 -11.23
N SER A 61 -11.94 26.15 -11.29
CA SER A 61 -11.73 25.30 -10.11
C SER A 61 -10.28 25.25 -9.59
N GLY A 62 -9.32 25.72 -10.39
CA GLY A 62 -7.88 25.52 -10.14
C GLY A 62 -7.33 24.23 -10.78
N LEU A 63 -8.19 23.46 -11.46
CA LEU A 63 -7.78 22.36 -12.32
C LEU A 63 -7.80 22.80 -13.78
N THR A 64 -6.74 22.51 -14.49
CA THR A 64 -6.66 22.61 -15.95
C THR A 64 -6.55 21.22 -16.55
N VAL A 65 -6.84 21.10 -17.84
CA VAL A 65 -6.82 19.84 -18.56
C VAL A 65 -5.83 19.96 -19.70
N ASN A 66 -4.87 19.07 -19.76
CA ASN A 66 -3.89 19.03 -20.85
C ASN A 66 -4.59 18.96 -22.21
N MET A 67 -4.26 19.90 -23.10
CA MET A 67 -4.95 20.07 -24.39
C MET A 67 -4.81 18.84 -25.27
N CYS A 68 -5.92 18.35 -25.81
CA CYS A 68 -5.97 17.30 -26.81
C CYS A 68 -6.28 17.87 -28.19
N MET A 69 -5.52 17.47 -29.19
CA MET A 69 -5.78 17.77 -30.60
C MET A 69 -5.79 16.47 -31.41
N LEU A 70 -6.85 16.25 -32.18
CA LEU A 70 -6.91 15.11 -33.10
C LEU A 70 -6.21 15.47 -34.42
N GLU A 71 -5.32 14.59 -34.84
CA GLU A 71 -4.61 14.71 -36.13
C GLU A 71 -4.70 13.40 -36.92
N THR A 72 -4.51 13.52 -38.22
CA THR A 72 -4.37 12.33 -39.08
C THR A 72 -2.90 12.11 -39.37
N GLU A 73 -2.40 10.96 -38.98
CA GLU A 73 -1.03 10.53 -39.22
C GLU A 73 -0.79 10.29 -40.75
N PRO A 74 0.46 10.29 -41.21
CA PRO A 74 0.80 10.06 -42.63
C PRO A 74 0.27 8.73 -43.18
N ASP A 75 0.04 7.73 -42.34
CA ASP A 75 -0.53 6.43 -42.71
C ASP A 75 -2.07 6.41 -42.77
N GLY A 76 -2.70 7.57 -42.49
CA GLY A 76 -4.16 7.73 -42.44
C GLY A 76 -4.81 7.31 -41.13
N SER A 77 -4.03 6.90 -40.14
CA SER A 77 -4.55 6.63 -38.78
C SER A 77 -4.88 7.93 -38.04
N ILE A 78 -5.90 7.87 -37.18
CA ILE A 78 -6.23 8.99 -36.29
C ILE A 78 -5.32 8.92 -35.06
N ALA A 79 -4.84 10.08 -34.61
CA ALA A 79 -4.02 10.20 -33.40
C ALA A 79 -4.50 11.37 -32.52
N ALA A 80 -4.43 11.21 -31.23
CA ALA A 80 -4.62 12.29 -30.26
C ALA A 80 -3.25 12.79 -29.79
N HIS A 81 -2.98 14.07 -30.00
CA HIS A 81 -1.74 14.74 -29.66
C HIS A 81 -1.93 15.60 -28.41
N PHE A 82 -0.95 15.55 -27.51
CA PHE A 82 -0.93 16.28 -26.26
C PHE A 82 0.42 16.96 -26.09
N PRO A 83 0.49 18.19 -25.57
CA PRO A 83 1.73 18.76 -25.07
C PRO A 83 2.35 17.82 -24.03
N PHE A 84 3.66 17.70 -24.03
CA PHE A 84 4.37 16.96 -22.99
C PHE A 84 4.55 17.85 -21.77
N CYS A 85 3.78 17.58 -20.71
CA CYS A 85 3.86 18.32 -19.45
C CYS A 85 5.06 17.83 -18.64
N LYS A 86 5.83 18.78 -18.11
CA LYS A 86 6.94 18.53 -17.19
C LYS A 86 6.56 19.08 -15.83
N GLY A 87 6.80 18.33 -14.81
CA GLY A 87 6.49 18.79 -13.45
C GLY A 87 6.43 17.63 -12.49
N TRP A 88 6.22 17.96 -11.24
CA TRP A 88 5.98 16.99 -10.19
C TRP A 88 4.50 16.60 -10.21
N THR A 89 4.25 15.33 -10.07
CA THR A 89 2.89 14.86 -9.85
C THR A 89 2.46 15.21 -8.42
N LEU A 90 1.16 15.35 -8.22
CA LEU A 90 0.61 15.52 -6.86
C LEU A 90 1.00 14.31 -5.98
N GLU A 91 1.08 13.11 -6.54
CA GLU A 91 1.54 11.93 -5.83
C GLU A 91 2.97 12.09 -5.26
N GLU A 92 3.92 12.54 -6.07
CA GLU A 92 5.30 12.82 -5.62
C GLU A 92 5.38 13.94 -4.60
N LYS A 93 4.54 14.97 -4.78
CA LYS A 93 4.40 16.08 -3.84
C LYS A 93 3.87 15.60 -2.49
N LEU A 94 2.82 14.79 -2.47
CA LEU A 94 2.24 14.19 -1.26
C LEU A 94 3.26 13.36 -0.50
N ASP A 95 4.05 12.52 -1.19
CA ASP A 95 5.13 11.76 -0.57
C ASP A 95 6.20 12.66 0.06
N THR A 96 6.48 13.81 -0.56
CA THR A 96 7.44 14.78 -0.06
C THR A 96 6.91 15.51 1.17
N ILE A 97 5.66 15.96 1.13
CA ILE A 97 4.98 16.61 2.25
C ILE A 97 4.93 15.66 3.44
N TRP A 98 4.49 14.42 3.22
CA TRP A 98 4.39 13.45 4.29
C TRP A 98 5.73 13.20 5.01
N LYS A 99 6.82 13.08 4.24
CA LYS A 99 8.16 12.88 4.80
C LYS A 99 8.71 14.09 5.57
N ARG A 100 8.35 15.31 5.17
CA ARG A 100 8.92 16.54 5.72
C ARG A 100 8.06 17.20 6.77
N GLU A 101 6.76 17.18 6.58
CA GLU A 101 5.79 17.98 7.33
C GLU A 101 4.79 17.12 8.11
N GLY A 102 4.70 15.82 7.77
CA GLY A 102 3.86 14.86 8.47
C GLY A 102 2.46 14.70 7.86
N GLU A 103 1.63 13.94 8.57
CA GLU A 103 0.34 13.47 8.09
C GLU A 103 -0.70 14.58 7.97
N GLU A 104 -0.72 15.53 8.91
CA GLU A 104 -1.70 16.63 8.88
C GLU A 104 -1.55 17.49 7.63
N ALA A 105 -0.32 17.80 7.24
CA ALA A 105 -0.02 18.56 6.03
C ALA A 105 -0.39 17.76 4.76
N LEU A 106 -0.15 16.45 4.77
CA LEU A 106 -0.60 15.54 3.70
C LEU A 106 -2.11 15.60 3.52
N ILE A 107 -2.88 15.46 4.61
CA ILE A 107 -4.34 15.48 4.60
C ILE A 107 -4.86 16.83 4.09
N GLU A 108 -4.24 17.93 4.50
CA GLU A 108 -4.63 19.28 4.06
C GLU A 108 -4.41 19.46 2.55
N GLU A 109 -3.29 18.98 2.01
CA GLU A 109 -3.03 19.06 0.57
C GLU A 109 -4.02 18.19 -0.23
N ILE A 110 -4.36 16.99 0.25
CA ILE A 110 -5.41 16.17 -0.36
C ILE A 110 -6.77 16.89 -0.31
N ARG A 111 -7.13 17.52 0.80
CA ARG A 111 -8.36 18.33 0.91
C ARG A 111 -8.38 19.47 -0.08
N ARG A 112 -7.24 20.16 -0.24
CA ARG A 112 -7.10 21.22 -1.22
C ARG A 112 -7.37 20.72 -2.63
N TYR A 113 -6.80 19.60 -3.02
CA TYR A 113 -7.05 18.98 -4.32
C TYR A 113 -8.52 18.59 -4.49
N PHE A 114 -9.10 17.93 -3.50
CA PHE A 114 -10.51 17.51 -3.54
C PHE A 114 -11.47 18.68 -3.62
N SER A 115 -11.19 19.80 -2.95
CA SER A 115 -12.03 20.99 -3.00
C SER A 115 -12.16 21.60 -4.42
N MET A 116 -11.24 21.30 -5.31
CA MET A 116 -11.26 21.79 -6.69
C MET A 116 -12.35 21.14 -7.56
N PHE A 117 -12.85 19.95 -7.19
CA PHE A 117 -13.86 19.24 -8.00
C PHE A 117 -14.99 18.59 -7.19
N ALA A 118 -14.84 18.45 -5.88
CA ALA A 118 -15.81 17.71 -5.06
C ALA A 118 -17.06 18.53 -4.67
N ASP A 119 -17.01 19.85 -4.75
CA ASP A 119 -18.15 20.71 -4.41
C ASP A 119 -19.18 20.71 -5.53
N THR A 120 -20.09 19.72 -5.47
CA THR A 120 -21.26 19.64 -6.36
C THR A 120 -22.51 19.36 -5.54
N LYS A 121 -23.64 19.91 -5.99
CA LYS A 121 -24.97 19.72 -5.37
C LYS A 121 -25.93 18.92 -6.27
N GLU A 122 -25.46 18.52 -7.44
CA GLU A 122 -26.27 17.73 -8.38
C GLU A 122 -26.44 16.31 -7.83
N PRO A 123 -27.67 15.88 -7.52
CA PRO A 123 -27.88 14.51 -7.04
C PRO A 123 -27.46 13.49 -8.09
N PHE A 124 -26.79 12.45 -7.65
CA PHE A 124 -26.47 11.30 -8.51
C PHE A 124 -27.76 10.57 -8.91
N VAL A 125 -27.89 10.33 -10.21
CA VAL A 125 -28.96 9.53 -10.80
C VAL A 125 -28.31 8.42 -11.60
N GLU A 126 -28.60 7.16 -11.23
CA GLU A 126 -28.09 6.00 -11.95
C GLU A 126 -28.70 5.94 -13.36
N THR A 127 -27.83 5.95 -14.37
CA THR A 127 -28.21 5.83 -15.79
C THR A 127 -27.88 4.44 -16.33
N GLU A 128 -28.43 4.11 -17.51
CA GLU A 128 -28.10 2.86 -18.19
C GLU A 128 -26.60 2.81 -18.56
N ALA A 129 -26.05 3.93 -19.02
CA ALA A 129 -24.62 4.05 -19.35
C ALA A 129 -23.73 3.82 -18.10
N PHE A 130 -24.15 4.34 -16.93
CA PHE A 130 -23.48 4.05 -15.68
C PHE A 130 -23.51 2.55 -15.35
N ARG A 131 -24.69 1.90 -15.44
CA ARG A 131 -24.83 0.47 -15.13
C ARG A 131 -23.98 -0.42 -16.03
N GLN A 132 -23.83 -0.06 -17.30
CA GLN A 132 -22.99 -0.81 -18.24
C GLN A 132 -21.51 -0.82 -17.84
N VAL A 133 -21.03 0.24 -17.20
CA VAL A 133 -19.63 0.40 -16.81
C VAL A 133 -19.38 -0.06 -15.38
N PHE A 134 -20.25 0.35 -14.44
CA PHE A 134 -20.03 0.20 -13.00
C PHE A 134 -20.98 -0.80 -12.32
N GLY A 135 -21.91 -1.38 -13.07
CA GLY A 135 -22.95 -2.24 -12.52
C GLY A 135 -24.04 -1.47 -11.75
N THR A 136 -24.94 -2.20 -11.14
CA THR A 136 -25.97 -1.62 -10.26
C THR A 136 -25.44 -1.53 -8.83
N VAL A 137 -25.53 -0.36 -8.23
CA VAL A 137 -25.04 -0.10 -6.88
C VAL A 137 -26.12 0.51 -6.01
N GLN A 138 -26.39 -0.10 -4.85
CA GLN A 138 -27.30 0.47 -3.86
C GLN A 138 -26.49 1.26 -2.83
N PHE A 139 -26.47 2.59 -2.98
CA PHE A 139 -25.77 3.45 -2.05
C PHE A 139 -26.53 3.59 -0.74
N THR A 140 -25.83 3.51 0.38
CA THR A 140 -26.40 3.67 1.74
C THR A 140 -26.66 5.12 2.11
N ARG A 141 -26.02 6.06 1.40
CA ARG A 141 -26.21 7.52 1.57
C ARG A 141 -26.48 8.17 0.22
N PRO A 142 -27.18 9.32 0.19
CA PRO A 142 -27.31 10.12 -1.02
C PRO A 142 -25.92 10.45 -1.61
N GLN A 143 -25.78 10.28 -2.90
CA GLN A 143 -24.58 10.61 -3.65
C GLN A 143 -24.81 11.84 -4.50
N TYR A 144 -23.74 12.61 -4.74
CA TYR A 144 -23.75 13.76 -5.64
C TYR A 144 -22.78 13.45 -6.79
N SER A 145 -23.03 14.04 -7.95
CA SER A 145 -22.30 13.76 -9.17
C SER A 145 -22.05 15.02 -9.99
N ARG A 146 -21.17 14.88 -10.96
CA ARG A 146 -20.99 15.85 -12.07
C ARG A 146 -21.55 15.22 -13.35
N SER A 147 -21.85 16.03 -14.33
CA SER A 147 -22.39 15.56 -15.64
C SER A 147 -21.31 14.90 -16.49
N ILE A 148 -20.05 15.24 -16.28
CA ILE A 148 -18.87 14.61 -16.87
C ILE A 148 -17.85 14.36 -15.76
N SER A 149 -17.20 13.21 -15.79
CA SER A 149 -16.20 12.84 -14.78
C SER A 149 -15.09 12.02 -15.40
N ASP A 150 -13.87 12.41 -15.11
CA ASP A 150 -12.69 11.61 -15.34
C ASP A 150 -12.42 10.75 -14.10
N ILE A 151 -12.45 9.43 -14.26
CA ILE A 151 -12.16 8.53 -13.13
C ILE A 151 -10.66 8.35 -12.90
N ASP A 152 -9.81 8.80 -13.82
CA ASP A 152 -8.35 8.76 -13.71
C ASP A 152 -7.73 10.09 -13.22
N MET A 153 -8.53 11.00 -12.66
CA MET A 153 -8.01 12.19 -11.99
C MET A 153 -7.35 11.87 -10.64
N ILE A 154 -6.59 10.78 -10.61
CA ILE A 154 -5.80 10.32 -9.47
C ILE A 154 -4.54 11.17 -9.30
N PHE A 155 -3.93 11.13 -8.12
CA PHE A 155 -2.79 12.00 -7.79
C PHE A 155 -1.58 11.83 -8.73
N ALA A 156 -1.39 10.64 -9.32
CA ALA A 156 -0.33 10.39 -10.30
C ALA A 156 -0.57 11.10 -11.65
N ASN A 157 -1.82 11.47 -11.96
CA ASN A 157 -2.23 12.11 -13.19
C ASN A 157 -2.52 13.63 -13.03
N ALA A 158 -2.22 14.20 -11.88
CA ALA A 158 -2.33 15.63 -11.59
C ALA A 158 -0.93 16.25 -11.45
N LEU A 159 -0.53 17.08 -12.40
CA LEU A 159 0.77 17.76 -12.40
C LEU A 159 0.66 19.13 -11.74
N GLU A 160 1.57 19.46 -10.83
CA GLU A 160 1.61 20.75 -10.17
C GLU A 160 1.92 21.89 -11.15
N THR A 161 1.15 22.96 -11.08
CA THR A 161 1.33 24.20 -11.83
C THR A 161 1.32 25.40 -10.89
N GLU A 162 1.66 26.58 -11.39
CA GLU A 162 1.60 27.82 -10.61
C GLU A 162 0.18 28.17 -10.11
N MET A 163 -0.85 27.70 -10.82
CA MET A 163 -2.25 28.04 -10.57
C MET A 163 -3.07 26.91 -9.93
N GLY A 164 -2.48 25.75 -9.71
CA GLY A 164 -3.17 24.56 -9.22
C GLY A 164 -2.59 23.30 -9.80
N TYR A 165 -3.40 22.50 -10.50
CA TYR A 165 -2.95 21.27 -11.14
C TYR A 165 -3.45 21.17 -12.58
N GLU A 166 -2.63 20.53 -13.43
CA GLU A 166 -2.99 20.14 -14.79
C GLU A 166 -3.24 18.63 -14.84
N LEU A 167 -4.44 18.24 -15.24
CA LEU A 167 -4.83 16.83 -15.41
C LEU A 167 -4.28 16.31 -16.74
N ILE A 168 -3.61 15.16 -16.67
CA ILE A 168 -3.12 14.40 -17.79
C ILE A 168 -3.78 13.00 -17.80
N ASP A 169 -3.70 12.30 -18.91
CA ASP A 169 -4.12 10.89 -19.05
C ASP A 169 -5.59 10.60 -18.68
N TYR A 170 -6.49 11.51 -19.06
CA TYR A 170 -7.94 11.46 -18.80
C TYR A 170 -8.70 10.57 -19.80
N GLU A 171 -8.16 9.44 -20.17
CA GLU A 171 -8.78 8.54 -21.16
C GLU A 171 -10.08 7.88 -20.68
N TRP A 172 -10.28 7.78 -19.37
CA TRP A 172 -11.48 7.22 -18.75
C TRP A 172 -12.43 8.31 -18.27
N THR A 173 -12.72 9.24 -19.18
CA THR A 173 -13.72 10.28 -18.96
C THR A 173 -15.07 9.85 -19.48
N PHE A 174 -16.10 9.98 -18.66
CA PHE A 174 -17.46 9.60 -18.98
C PHE A 174 -18.41 10.80 -18.93
N ALA A 175 -19.23 10.96 -19.98
CA ALA A 175 -20.24 12.00 -20.10
C ALA A 175 -21.60 11.54 -19.52
N PHE A 176 -21.58 10.94 -18.34
CA PHE A 176 -22.74 10.57 -17.54
C PHE A 176 -22.42 10.73 -16.04
N PRO A 177 -23.45 10.85 -15.18
CA PRO A 177 -23.25 11.04 -13.75
C PRO A 177 -22.44 9.91 -13.11
N ILE A 178 -21.38 10.26 -12.36
CA ILE A 178 -20.59 9.37 -11.52
C ILE A 178 -20.51 10.00 -10.11
N PRO A 179 -20.70 9.22 -9.02
CA PRO A 179 -20.58 9.76 -7.67
C PRO A 179 -19.20 10.39 -7.44
N VAL A 180 -19.16 11.65 -7.04
CA VAL A 180 -17.88 12.34 -6.75
C VAL A 180 -17.11 11.61 -5.65
N ARG A 181 -17.79 11.04 -4.66
CA ARG A 181 -17.15 10.28 -3.59
C ARG A 181 -16.42 9.04 -4.11
N TYR A 182 -16.86 8.47 -5.23
CA TYR A 182 -16.11 7.41 -5.91
C TYR A 182 -14.78 7.93 -6.50
N LEU A 183 -14.78 9.15 -7.05
CA LEU A 183 -13.52 9.77 -7.51
C LEU A 183 -12.54 9.98 -6.35
N LEU A 184 -13.03 10.49 -5.20
CA LEU A 184 -12.22 10.62 -3.99
C LEU A 184 -11.67 9.26 -3.54
N TYR A 185 -12.53 8.24 -3.50
CA TYR A 185 -12.13 6.88 -3.18
C TYR A 185 -11.01 6.39 -4.11
N ARG A 186 -11.13 6.58 -5.43
CA ARG A 186 -10.10 6.16 -6.39
C ARG A 186 -8.77 6.85 -6.18
N CYS A 187 -8.78 8.18 -5.93
CA CYS A 187 -7.55 8.90 -5.62
C CYS A 187 -6.82 8.29 -4.42
N LEU A 188 -7.54 8.05 -3.32
CA LEU A 188 -6.98 7.46 -2.11
C LEU A 188 -6.56 5.99 -2.31
N TYR A 189 -7.36 5.21 -3.01
CA TYR A 189 -7.11 3.82 -3.31
C TYR A 189 -5.80 3.63 -4.10
N TYR A 190 -5.65 4.33 -5.23
CA TYR A 190 -4.45 4.22 -6.05
C TYR A 190 -3.21 4.82 -5.37
N TYR A 191 -3.40 5.87 -4.56
CA TYR A 191 -2.31 6.42 -3.76
C TYR A 191 -1.77 5.41 -2.75
N THR A 192 -2.64 4.77 -1.99
CA THR A 192 -2.23 3.79 -0.99
C THR A 192 -1.65 2.52 -1.60
N LEU A 193 -2.16 2.06 -2.76
CA LEU A 193 -1.62 0.91 -3.47
C LEU A 193 -0.29 1.18 -4.18
N GLY A 194 -0.04 2.40 -4.60
CA GLY A 194 1.10 2.74 -5.47
C GLY A 194 2.47 2.56 -4.83
N ASN A 195 2.55 2.58 -3.50
CA ASN A 195 3.82 2.47 -2.79
C ASN A 195 3.65 1.84 -1.40
N ALA A 196 4.36 0.75 -1.13
CA ALA A 196 4.32 0.04 0.15
C ALA A 196 4.73 0.92 1.36
N ASN A 197 5.51 1.99 1.15
CA ASN A 197 5.82 2.93 2.22
C ASN A 197 4.59 3.70 2.74
N ARG A 198 3.45 3.61 2.04
CA ARG A 198 2.17 4.25 2.40
C ARG A 198 1.23 3.33 3.20
N ASP A 199 1.67 2.12 3.55
CA ASP A 199 0.88 1.15 4.34
C ASP A 199 0.41 1.73 5.68
N ALA A 200 1.20 2.62 6.29
CA ALA A 200 0.82 3.31 7.52
C ALA A 200 -0.45 4.16 7.37
N LEU A 201 -0.72 4.72 6.17
CA LEU A 201 -1.92 5.50 5.87
C LEU A 201 -3.16 4.59 5.73
N VAL A 202 -2.98 3.35 5.27
CA VAL A 202 -4.05 2.34 5.23
C VAL A 202 -4.49 1.98 6.65
N HIS A 203 -3.54 1.77 7.56
CA HIS A 203 -3.83 1.48 8.96
C HIS A 203 -4.53 2.62 9.71
N ARG A 204 -4.35 3.86 9.25
CA ARG A 204 -5.01 5.06 9.80
C ARG A 204 -6.42 5.30 9.26
N ASN A 205 -6.95 4.41 8.44
CA ASN A 205 -8.25 4.57 7.78
C ASN A 205 -8.42 5.94 7.11
N LEU A 206 -7.54 6.23 6.15
CA LEU A 206 -7.54 7.51 5.42
C LEU A 206 -8.91 7.83 4.79
N TYR A 207 -9.70 6.82 4.42
CA TYR A 207 -11.04 7.00 3.88
C TYR A 207 -11.98 7.70 4.86
N GLU A 208 -11.92 7.35 6.15
CA GLU A 208 -12.75 7.94 7.19
C GLU A 208 -12.42 9.42 7.40
N VAL A 209 -11.16 9.82 7.25
CA VAL A 209 -10.71 11.23 7.30
C VAL A 209 -11.41 12.08 6.25
N PHE A 210 -11.76 11.48 5.10
CA PHE A 210 -12.49 12.11 4.00
C PHE A 210 -13.97 11.74 3.97
N ASP A 211 -14.53 11.32 5.11
CA ASP A 211 -15.94 10.98 5.29
C ASP A 211 -16.43 9.88 4.31
N ILE A 212 -15.54 8.95 3.89
CA ILE A 212 -15.89 7.76 3.13
C ILE A 212 -16.03 6.61 4.11
N THR A 213 -17.26 6.13 4.29
CA THR A 213 -17.55 5.05 5.24
C THR A 213 -17.05 3.69 4.74
N GLU A 214 -16.89 2.75 5.65
CA GLU A 214 -16.50 1.38 5.31
C GLU A 214 -17.48 0.72 4.32
N GLU A 215 -18.79 1.01 4.47
CA GLU A 215 -19.81 0.53 3.53
C GLU A 215 -19.64 1.15 2.14
N GLU A 216 -19.37 2.45 2.05
CA GLU A 216 -19.06 3.09 0.78
C GLU A 216 -17.77 2.54 0.16
N CYS A 217 -16.76 2.24 0.96
CA CYS A 217 -15.55 1.56 0.45
C CYS A 217 -15.90 0.21 -0.20
N ARG A 218 -16.81 -0.59 0.40
CA ARG A 218 -17.27 -1.85 -0.20
C ARG A 218 -18.01 -1.62 -1.51
N GLN A 219 -18.90 -0.61 -1.54
CA GLN A 219 -19.69 -0.23 -2.74
C GLN A 219 -18.77 0.27 -3.87
N PHE A 220 -17.84 1.17 -3.56
CA PHE A 220 -16.88 1.70 -4.53
C PHE A 220 -15.88 0.63 -5.01
N ALA A 221 -15.45 -0.28 -4.15
CA ALA A 221 -14.66 -1.43 -4.57
C ALA A 221 -15.43 -2.37 -5.52
N ALA A 222 -16.74 -2.48 -5.35
CA ALA A 222 -17.58 -3.23 -6.30
C ALA A 222 -17.67 -2.51 -7.65
N MET A 223 -17.84 -1.17 -7.66
CA MET A 223 -17.78 -0.36 -8.89
C MET A 223 -16.43 -0.53 -9.59
N GLU A 224 -15.32 -0.48 -8.85
CA GLU A 224 -13.98 -0.67 -9.40
C GLU A 224 -13.84 -2.04 -10.09
N ARG A 225 -14.30 -3.12 -9.46
CA ARG A 225 -14.29 -4.46 -10.07
C ARG A 225 -15.13 -4.52 -11.35
N GLN A 226 -16.30 -3.87 -11.38
CA GLN A 226 -17.13 -3.82 -12.58
C GLN A 226 -16.47 -3.00 -13.70
N PHE A 227 -15.87 -1.86 -13.36
CA PHE A 227 -15.09 -1.08 -14.33
C PHE A 227 -13.92 -1.90 -14.90
N GLN A 228 -13.17 -2.63 -14.06
CA GLN A 228 -12.10 -3.51 -14.53
C GLN A 228 -12.65 -4.59 -15.46
N ALA A 229 -13.78 -5.22 -15.13
CA ALA A 229 -14.43 -6.20 -15.99
C ALA A 229 -14.92 -5.57 -17.31
N TYR A 230 -15.46 -4.35 -17.27
CA TYR A 230 -15.85 -3.60 -18.47
C TYR A 230 -14.65 -3.31 -19.38
N MET A 231 -13.54 -2.89 -18.81
CA MET A 231 -12.31 -2.58 -19.53
C MET A 231 -11.67 -3.84 -20.12
N LEU A 232 -11.61 -4.92 -19.35
CA LEU A 232 -11.00 -6.18 -19.79
C LEU A 232 -11.91 -6.96 -20.75
N GLY A 233 -13.25 -6.95 -20.54
CA GLY A 233 -14.19 -7.79 -21.29
C GLY A 233 -13.84 -9.27 -21.17
N ASP A 234 -13.80 -9.96 -22.30
CA ASP A 234 -13.40 -11.38 -22.37
C ASP A 234 -11.87 -11.58 -22.41
N TYR A 235 -11.10 -10.50 -22.28
CA TYR A 235 -9.65 -10.57 -22.26
C TYR A 235 -9.17 -11.17 -20.94
N ILE A 236 -8.41 -12.25 -21.04
CA ILE A 236 -7.80 -12.89 -19.89
C ILE A 236 -6.35 -12.39 -19.78
N PRO A 237 -5.98 -11.68 -18.71
CA PRO A 237 -4.59 -11.28 -18.50
C PRO A 237 -3.66 -12.50 -18.51
N VAL A 238 -2.45 -12.33 -19.04
CA VAL A 238 -1.47 -13.44 -19.21
C VAL A 238 -1.21 -14.18 -17.89
N TRP A 239 -1.17 -13.49 -16.77
CA TRP A 239 -0.99 -14.13 -15.46
C TRP A 239 -2.16 -15.06 -15.10
N GLN A 240 -3.41 -14.68 -15.42
CA GLN A 240 -4.59 -15.51 -15.17
C GLN A 240 -4.65 -16.69 -16.15
N LEU A 241 -4.14 -16.51 -17.37
CA LEU A 241 -3.98 -17.61 -18.33
C LEU A 241 -2.98 -18.64 -17.80
N TYR A 242 -1.87 -18.21 -17.19
CA TYR A 242 -0.92 -19.12 -16.57
C TYR A 242 -1.55 -19.91 -15.43
N ASP A 243 -2.39 -19.29 -14.58
CA ASP A 243 -3.11 -19.99 -13.52
C ASP A 243 -4.06 -21.07 -14.06
N CYS A 244 -4.70 -20.81 -15.23
CA CYS A 244 -5.59 -21.78 -15.88
C CYS A 244 -4.85 -22.93 -16.57
N ILE A 245 -3.64 -22.69 -17.10
CA ILE A 245 -2.87 -23.68 -17.88
C ILE A 245 -2.01 -24.56 -16.98
N SER A 246 -1.56 -24.03 -15.84
CA SER A 246 -0.64 -24.69 -14.93
C SER A 246 -1.21 -24.70 -13.52
N GLU A 247 -2.07 -25.65 -13.23
CA GLU A 247 -2.47 -25.92 -11.84
C GLU A 247 -1.22 -26.18 -10.99
N GLY A 248 -0.98 -25.29 -10.03
CA GLY A 248 0.16 -25.38 -9.12
C GLY A 248 1.43 -24.61 -9.53
N VAL A 249 1.40 -23.84 -10.60
CA VAL A 249 2.44 -22.80 -10.82
C VAL A 249 2.13 -21.63 -9.91
N LEU A 250 3.02 -21.42 -8.96
CA LEU A 250 2.91 -20.27 -8.06
C LEU A 250 2.97 -18.98 -8.86
N PRO A 251 2.01 -18.06 -8.72
CA PRO A 251 2.00 -16.81 -9.46
C PRO A 251 3.23 -15.98 -9.08
N ILE A 252 4.13 -15.78 -10.03
CA ILE A 252 5.45 -15.14 -9.79
C ILE A 252 5.27 -13.73 -9.21
N ARG A 253 4.31 -12.97 -9.73
CA ARG A 253 4.10 -11.58 -9.30
C ARG A 253 3.61 -11.48 -7.84
N PRO A 254 2.55 -12.16 -7.41
CA PRO A 254 2.18 -12.23 -5.99
C PRO A 254 3.29 -12.80 -5.11
N MET A 255 4.08 -13.75 -5.60
CA MET A 255 5.23 -14.27 -4.85
C MET A 255 6.32 -13.21 -4.67
N ILE A 256 6.64 -12.44 -5.71
CA ILE A 256 7.61 -11.35 -5.63
C ILE A 256 7.07 -10.23 -4.72
N GLU A 257 5.80 -9.88 -4.89
CA GLU A 257 5.14 -8.85 -4.08
C GLU A 257 5.03 -9.27 -2.60
N GLN A 258 4.59 -10.49 -2.32
CA GLN A 258 4.54 -11.05 -0.95
C GLN A 258 5.93 -11.26 -0.36
N GLY A 259 6.87 -11.79 -1.14
CA GLY A 259 8.26 -11.94 -0.73
C GLY A 259 8.90 -10.59 -0.43
N GLY A 260 8.66 -9.59 -1.28
CA GLY A 260 9.15 -8.24 -1.06
C GLY A 260 8.49 -7.54 0.14
N ALA A 261 7.20 -7.70 0.34
CA ALA A 261 6.50 -7.16 1.51
C ALA A 261 6.99 -7.82 2.80
N ARG A 262 7.13 -9.14 2.79
CA ARG A 262 7.66 -9.91 3.92
C ARG A 262 9.12 -9.57 4.22
N GLU A 263 9.96 -9.46 3.20
CA GLU A 263 11.35 -9.05 3.37
C GLU A 263 11.43 -7.64 3.97
N ARG A 264 10.59 -6.70 3.52
CA ARG A 264 10.49 -5.37 4.12
C ARG A 264 10.02 -5.41 5.57
N ALA A 265 8.99 -6.21 5.88
CA ALA A 265 8.48 -6.40 7.23
C ALA A 265 9.57 -6.97 8.18
N MET A 266 10.45 -7.83 7.67
CA MET A 266 11.57 -8.37 8.42
C MET A 266 12.73 -7.38 8.58
N ARG A 267 12.76 -6.27 7.83
CA ARG A 267 13.82 -5.24 7.90
C ARG A 267 13.54 -4.13 8.90
N ILE A 268 12.36 -4.11 9.49
CA ILE A 268 11.92 -3.05 10.40
C ILE A 268 11.89 -3.61 11.81
N MET A 269 12.58 -2.93 12.73
CA MET A 269 12.49 -3.18 14.16
C MET A 269 12.04 -1.88 14.84
N ASP A 270 10.99 -1.95 15.64
CA ASP A 270 10.51 -0.83 16.41
C ASP A 270 10.80 -1.02 17.91
N VAL A 271 11.20 0.05 18.56
CA VAL A 271 11.45 0.10 20.00
C VAL A 271 10.58 1.18 20.61
N PHE A 272 9.74 0.80 21.53
CA PHE A 272 8.81 1.68 22.23
C PHE A 272 9.25 1.84 23.69
N PHE A 273 9.15 3.05 24.20
CA PHE A 273 9.50 3.40 25.56
C PHE A 273 8.24 3.75 26.36
N ASP A 274 8.02 3.10 27.50
CA ASP A 274 6.93 3.43 28.40
C ASP A 274 7.45 4.36 29.50
N ASP A 275 6.97 5.58 29.52
CA ASP A 275 7.23 6.60 30.55
C ASP A 275 6.14 6.59 31.68
N GLY A 276 5.26 5.59 31.64
CA GLY A 276 4.12 5.44 32.56
C GLY A 276 2.77 5.73 31.89
N ARG A 277 2.76 6.07 30.58
CA ARG A 277 1.55 6.26 29.78
C ARG A 277 1.24 5.06 28.87
N GLY A 278 2.06 4.01 28.95
CA GLY A 278 2.01 2.86 28.06
C GLY A 278 2.87 3.02 26.80
N PHE A 279 2.85 1.98 25.97
CA PHE A 279 3.59 1.98 24.70
C PHE A 279 2.79 2.65 23.59
N GLY A 280 3.40 3.60 22.89
CA GLY A 280 2.77 4.32 21.79
C GLY A 280 3.78 4.88 20.80
N THR A 281 3.30 5.21 19.60
CA THR A 281 4.13 5.74 18.52
C THR A 281 4.78 7.09 18.81
N TRP A 282 4.22 7.84 19.78
CA TRP A 282 4.79 9.12 20.23
C TRP A 282 6.13 8.98 20.97
N ASN A 283 6.45 7.80 21.45
CA ASN A 283 7.69 7.51 22.17
C ASN A 283 8.29 6.20 21.66
N ALA A 284 8.64 6.20 20.38
CA ALA A 284 9.19 5.04 19.68
C ALA A 284 10.37 5.43 18.78
N THR A 285 11.28 4.49 18.58
CA THR A 285 12.40 4.61 17.64
C THR A 285 12.39 3.42 16.71
N ARG A 286 12.53 3.69 15.42
CA ARG A 286 12.60 2.67 14.37
C ARG A 286 14.04 2.43 13.93
N TYR A 287 14.40 1.16 13.81
CA TYR A 287 15.68 0.69 13.32
C TYR A 287 15.49 -0.14 12.06
N GLN A 288 16.45 -0.02 11.15
CA GLN A 288 16.55 -0.93 10.02
C GLN A 288 17.53 -2.06 10.34
N VAL A 289 17.08 -3.30 10.13
CA VAL A 289 17.85 -4.51 10.42
C VAL A 289 17.95 -5.38 9.17
N ALA A 290 18.95 -6.25 9.08
CA ALA A 290 19.07 -7.19 7.98
C ALA A 290 18.40 -8.53 8.37
N PRO A 291 17.41 -9.02 7.60
CA PRO A 291 16.75 -10.30 7.87
C PRO A 291 17.75 -11.46 7.95
N GLY A 292 17.50 -12.40 8.87
CA GLY A 292 18.35 -13.58 9.05
C GLY A 292 19.73 -13.31 9.62
N SER A 293 20.14 -12.06 9.77
CA SER A 293 21.42 -11.71 10.35
C SER A 293 21.36 -11.60 11.88
N ARG A 294 22.55 -11.68 12.49
CA ARG A 294 22.69 -11.36 13.91
C ARG A 294 22.62 -9.87 14.10
N VAL A 295 21.61 -9.40 14.82
CA VAL A 295 21.41 -7.98 15.16
C VAL A 295 21.92 -7.72 16.56
N SER A 296 22.81 -6.74 16.73
CA SER A 296 23.29 -6.28 18.04
C SER A 296 23.05 -4.77 18.12
N LEU A 297 22.27 -4.36 19.10
CA LEU A 297 21.88 -2.96 19.28
C LEU A 297 22.13 -2.53 20.73
N ARG A 298 22.51 -1.27 20.85
CA ARG A 298 22.59 -0.55 22.11
C ARG A 298 21.50 0.52 22.09
N ILE A 299 20.49 0.35 22.92
CA ILE A 299 19.29 1.18 22.95
C ILE A 299 19.45 2.18 24.09
N SER A 300 19.56 3.46 23.77
CA SER A 300 19.56 4.54 24.75
C SER A 300 18.13 4.75 25.27
N LEU A 301 17.98 4.84 26.58
CA LEU A 301 16.70 5.02 27.23
C LEU A 301 16.45 6.53 27.46
N PRO A 302 15.31 7.07 27.02
CA PRO A 302 14.85 8.39 27.44
C PRO A 302 14.64 8.47 28.96
N ASP A 303 14.78 9.66 29.54
CA ASP A 303 14.53 9.89 30.95
C ASP A 303 13.11 9.49 31.34
N GLY A 304 12.96 8.79 32.45
CA GLY A 304 11.66 8.36 32.96
C GLY A 304 11.13 7.07 32.33
N THR A 305 11.88 6.38 31.48
CA THR A 305 11.50 5.08 30.91
C THR A 305 11.35 4.04 32.00
N LYS A 306 10.17 3.41 32.11
CA LYS A 306 9.80 2.38 33.08
C LYS A 306 9.82 0.97 32.50
N ALA A 307 9.53 0.86 31.24
CA ALA A 307 9.51 -0.40 30.50
C ALA A 307 9.90 -0.17 29.02
N LEU A 308 10.33 -1.24 28.37
CA LEU A 308 10.74 -1.25 26.98
C LEU A 308 9.96 -2.34 26.24
N ARG A 309 9.42 -2.02 25.07
CA ARG A 309 8.88 -2.99 24.13
C ARG A 309 9.74 -2.96 22.87
N ILE A 310 10.19 -4.13 22.44
CA ILE A 310 10.94 -4.31 21.22
C ILE A 310 10.10 -5.19 20.28
N ASP A 311 9.79 -4.67 19.10
CA ASP A 311 9.15 -5.40 18.02
C ASP A 311 10.27 -5.76 17.02
N PRO A 312 10.80 -6.99 17.03
CA PRO A 312 12.00 -7.35 16.30
C PRO A 312 11.81 -7.37 14.78
N CYS A 313 10.57 -7.42 14.33
CA CYS A 313 10.13 -7.33 12.93
C CYS A 313 8.61 -7.09 12.90
N ALA A 314 8.04 -6.91 11.70
CA ALA A 314 6.60 -6.79 11.48
C ALA A 314 6.05 -8.01 10.70
N ALA A 315 6.48 -9.23 11.06
CA ALA A 315 6.08 -10.46 10.38
C ALA A 315 6.08 -11.66 11.34
N ARG A 316 5.32 -12.70 11.00
CA ARG A 316 5.41 -14.00 11.69
C ARG A 316 6.84 -14.52 11.62
N SER A 317 7.42 -14.83 12.78
CA SER A 317 8.85 -15.10 12.88
C SER A 317 9.22 -16.02 14.04
N VAL A 318 10.38 -16.65 13.93
CA VAL A 318 11.10 -17.22 15.08
C VAL A 318 12.19 -16.22 15.47
N VAL A 319 12.22 -15.85 16.73
CA VAL A 319 13.21 -14.93 17.27
C VAL A 319 14.02 -15.63 18.35
N ARG A 320 15.34 -15.65 18.15
CA ARG A 320 16.33 -16.09 19.14
C ARG A 320 16.96 -14.88 19.78
N VAL A 321 16.70 -14.67 21.05
CA VAL A 321 17.41 -13.67 21.87
C VAL A 321 18.66 -14.33 22.42
N GLU A 322 19.83 -13.90 21.94
CA GLU A 322 21.13 -14.44 22.38
C GLU A 322 21.60 -13.77 23.68
N SER A 323 21.37 -12.47 23.81
CA SER A 323 21.63 -11.69 25.03
C SER A 323 20.73 -10.49 25.13
N LEU A 324 20.35 -10.15 26.35
CA LEU A 324 19.61 -8.93 26.67
C LEU A 324 20.07 -8.47 28.06
N THR A 325 20.73 -7.34 28.10
CA THR A 325 21.38 -6.85 29.34
C THR A 325 21.22 -5.34 29.51
N GLN A 326 21.25 -4.89 30.76
CA GLN A 326 21.48 -3.49 31.10
C GLN A 326 22.68 -3.43 32.08
N GLY A 327 23.77 -2.81 31.64
CA GLY A 327 25.03 -2.91 32.32
C GLY A 327 25.53 -4.37 32.40
N LYS A 328 25.67 -4.91 33.60
CA LYS A 328 26.09 -6.31 33.85
C LYS A 328 24.91 -7.26 34.11
N GLU A 329 23.70 -6.75 34.21
CA GLU A 329 22.53 -7.53 34.58
C GLU A 329 21.77 -8.03 33.36
N SER A 330 21.40 -9.32 33.35
CA SER A 330 20.52 -9.90 32.37
C SER A 330 19.08 -9.52 32.68
N LEU A 331 18.36 -9.06 31.64
CA LEU A 331 16.97 -8.67 31.76
C LEU A 331 16.04 -9.81 31.37
N SER A 332 14.88 -9.90 32.02
CA SER A 332 13.84 -10.83 31.68
C SER A 332 12.90 -10.24 30.63
N VAL A 333 12.42 -11.12 29.75
CA VAL A 333 11.48 -10.77 28.66
C VAL A 333 10.18 -11.50 28.86
N SER A 334 9.05 -10.80 28.69
CA SER A 334 7.76 -11.40 28.35
C SER A 334 7.47 -11.17 26.87
N ALA A 335 6.80 -12.12 26.20
CA ALA A 335 6.52 -12.04 24.78
C ALA A 335 5.12 -12.56 24.45
N ASN A 336 4.50 -12.03 23.41
CA ASN A 336 3.25 -12.57 22.84
C ASN A 336 3.53 -13.75 21.89
N ALA A 337 4.36 -14.69 22.33
CA ALA A 337 4.90 -15.80 21.54
C ALA A 337 4.72 -17.15 22.23
N ALA A 338 4.67 -18.21 21.44
CA ALA A 338 4.95 -19.55 21.94
C ALA A 338 6.46 -19.73 22.11
N MET A 339 6.88 -20.59 23.04
CA MET A 339 8.30 -20.86 23.26
C MET A 339 8.69 -22.25 22.73
N ALA A 340 9.76 -22.30 21.96
CA ALA A 340 10.37 -23.53 21.51
C ALA A 340 11.20 -24.21 22.64
N PRO A 341 11.52 -25.52 22.54
CA PRO A 341 12.30 -26.25 23.55
C PRO A 341 13.68 -25.65 23.86
N ASN A 342 14.27 -24.97 22.90
CA ASN A 342 15.57 -24.33 22.98
C ASN A 342 15.51 -22.88 23.48
N GLY A 343 14.32 -22.37 23.84
CA GLY A 343 14.12 -21.02 24.33
C GLY A 343 13.87 -19.97 23.23
N ASP A 344 13.77 -20.36 21.95
CA ASP A 344 13.42 -19.42 20.87
C ASP A 344 11.94 -19.03 20.96
N TYR A 345 11.61 -17.77 20.66
CA TYR A 345 10.24 -17.26 20.61
C TYR A 345 9.63 -17.53 19.22
N ILE A 346 8.44 -18.14 19.17
CA ILE A 346 7.67 -18.40 17.95
C ILE A 346 6.50 -17.43 17.91
N PHE A 347 6.59 -16.40 17.10
CA PHE A 347 5.54 -15.40 16.90
C PHE A 347 4.61 -15.82 15.77
N ASP A 348 3.38 -16.21 16.12
CA ASP A 348 2.29 -16.46 15.17
C ASP A 348 1.44 -15.21 14.91
N THR A 349 2.07 -14.06 14.93
CA THR A 349 1.48 -12.75 14.70
C THR A 349 2.38 -11.91 13.81
N GLU A 350 1.79 -10.94 13.13
CA GLU A 350 2.52 -9.91 12.38
C GLU A 350 2.96 -8.72 13.27
N ASP A 351 2.63 -8.77 14.55
CA ASP A 351 3.03 -7.81 15.59
C ASP A 351 3.76 -8.55 16.73
N PRO A 352 5.00 -9.06 16.50
CA PRO A 352 5.81 -9.72 17.49
C PRO A 352 6.34 -8.72 18.53
N GLN A 353 6.11 -8.99 19.81
CA GLN A 353 6.46 -8.10 20.90
C GLN A 353 7.30 -8.79 21.97
N LEU A 354 8.45 -8.20 22.29
CA LEU A 354 9.30 -8.52 23.43
C LEU A 354 9.18 -7.38 24.44
N ILE A 355 8.61 -7.64 25.60
CA ILE A 355 8.38 -6.63 26.64
C ILE A 355 9.35 -6.86 27.80
N ILE A 356 10.09 -5.81 28.15
CA ILE A 356 11.06 -5.76 29.23
C ILE A 356 10.52 -4.82 30.29
N SER A 357 10.17 -5.37 31.45
CA SER A 357 9.68 -4.62 32.59
C SER A 357 10.73 -4.63 33.69
N GLY A 358 10.86 -3.53 34.42
CA GLY A 358 11.82 -3.44 35.52
C GLY A 358 13.25 -3.22 35.06
N LEU A 359 13.54 -2.00 34.59
CA LEU A 359 14.87 -1.56 34.18
C LEU A 359 15.68 -1.17 35.43
N PRO A 360 16.68 -1.98 35.86
CA PRO A 360 17.35 -1.81 37.16
C PRO A 360 18.29 -0.61 37.26
N HIS A 361 18.80 -0.13 36.10
CA HIS A 361 19.85 0.89 36.06
C HIS A 361 19.38 2.22 35.42
N GLY A 362 18.12 2.58 35.56
CA GLY A 362 17.59 3.88 35.13
C GLY A 362 17.81 4.13 33.64
N THR A 363 18.63 5.14 33.32
CA THR A 363 18.90 5.55 31.94
C THR A 363 20.11 4.84 31.31
N GLU A 364 20.74 3.87 31.96
CA GLU A 364 21.78 3.07 31.30
C GLU A 364 21.22 2.37 30.06
N PRO A 365 21.96 2.33 28.95
CA PRO A 365 21.50 1.69 27.73
C PRO A 365 21.20 0.21 27.92
N VAL A 366 20.15 -0.28 27.25
CA VAL A 366 19.85 -1.71 27.11
C VAL A 366 20.58 -2.24 25.87
N GLU A 367 21.28 -3.35 26.04
CA GLU A 367 21.97 -4.04 24.95
C GLU A 367 21.23 -5.33 24.62
N ILE A 368 20.84 -5.49 23.35
CA ILE A 368 20.18 -6.69 22.86
C ILE A 368 20.95 -7.27 21.66
N THR A 369 21.10 -8.59 21.68
CA THR A 369 21.56 -9.35 20.52
C THR A 369 20.55 -10.45 20.22
N PHE A 370 20.06 -10.48 18.97
CA PHE A 370 19.07 -11.44 18.54
C PHE A 370 19.20 -11.79 17.06
N ARG A 371 18.48 -12.84 16.62
CA ARG A 371 18.21 -13.17 15.22
C ARG A 371 16.72 -13.36 15.04
N ALA A 372 16.19 -12.91 13.89
CA ALA A 372 14.80 -13.11 13.52
C ALA A 372 14.74 -13.76 12.13
N GLU A 373 14.00 -14.86 12.05
CA GLU A 373 13.76 -15.62 10.81
C GLU A 373 12.27 -15.70 10.54
N PRO A 374 11.81 -15.40 9.31
CA PRO A 374 10.40 -15.48 8.99
C PRO A 374 9.90 -16.94 8.96
N ILE A 375 8.65 -17.16 9.37
CA ILE A 375 7.98 -18.46 9.30
C ILE A 375 6.66 -18.40 8.57
N ASP A 376 6.34 -19.45 7.81
CA ASP A 376 5.06 -19.61 7.10
C ASP A 376 4.69 -21.07 6.87
N GLY A 377 3.50 -21.25 6.28
CA GLY A 377 3.02 -22.52 5.77
C GLY A 377 3.25 -23.70 6.72
N LEU A 378 3.75 -24.77 6.17
CA LEU A 378 3.98 -26.04 6.89
C LEU A 378 5.01 -25.90 8.03
N ALA A 379 6.05 -25.08 7.85
CA ALA A 379 7.06 -24.88 8.90
C ALA A 379 6.44 -24.24 10.14
N ARG A 380 5.55 -23.26 9.97
CA ARG A 380 4.78 -22.62 11.04
C ARG A 380 3.91 -23.66 11.78
N GLU A 381 3.15 -24.48 11.05
CA GLU A 381 2.29 -25.50 11.64
C GLU A 381 3.10 -26.52 12.48
N VAL A 382 4.21 -27.00 11.95
CA VAL A 382 5.10 -27.93 12.66
C VAL A 382 5.64 -27.30 13.95
N LEU A 383 6.13 -26.07 13.89
CA LEU A 383 6.69 -25.39 15.07
C LEU A 383 5.64 -25.14 16.15
N LEU A 384 4.43 -24.70 15.77
CA LEU A 384 3.34 -24.47 16.72
C LEU A 384 2.85 -25.77 17.36
N ASN A 385 2.73 -26.85 16.56
CA ASN A 385 2.35 -28.16 17.08
C ASN A 385 3.40 -28.70 18.07
N GLN A 386 4.68 -28.59 17.75
CA GLN A 386 5.76 -29.03 18.64
C GLN A 386 5.80 -28.21 19.93
N SER A 387 5.65 -26.88 19.86
CA SER A 387 5.62 -26.02 21.03
C SER A 387 4.39 -26.31 21.91
N GLY A 388 3.23 -26.55 21.33
CA GLY A 388 2.01 -26.93 22.04
C GLY A 388 2.14 -28.28 22.73
N GLN A 389 2.73 -29.27 22.06
CA GLN A 389 3.02 -30.59 22.68
C GLN A 389 3.99 -30.48 23.85
N LEU A 390 5.04 -29.66 23.70
CA LEU A 390 5.99 -29.43 24.79
C LEU A 390 5.32 -28.73 25.98
N ALA A 391 4.57 -27.68 25.75
CA ALA A 391 3.84 -26.97 26.80
C ALA A 391 2.86 -27.88 27.56
N TRP A 392 2.19 -28.79 26.84
CA TRP A 392 1.35 -29.81 27.46
C TRP A 392 2.18 -30.79 28.29
N MET A 393 3.30 -31.30 27.74
CA MET A 393 4.19 -32.21 28.47
C MET A 393 4.73 -31.59 29.75
N GLU A 394 5.13 -30.32 29.73
CA GLU A 394 5.67 -29.59 30.88
C GLU A 394 4.67 -29.45 32.05
N GLN A 395 3.37 -29.46 31.74
CA GLN A 395 2.32 -29.45 32.77
C GLN A 395 2.13 -30.80 33.45
N THR A 396 2.61 -31.88 32.85
CA THR A 396 2.43 -33.25 33.39
C THR A 396 3.29 -33.51 34.64
N LYS A 397 2.74 -34.30 35.55
CA LYS A 397 3.47 -34.72 36.77
C LYS A 397 4.75 -35.50 36.42
N VAL A 398 4.72 -36.26 35.36
CA VAL A 398 5.85 -37.08 34.89
C VAL A 398 7.01 -36.21 34.45
N TRP A 399 6.72 -35.16 33.66
CA TRP A 399 7.75 -34.23 33.20
C TRP A 399 8.36 -33.40 34.33
N LYS A 400 7.54 -32.97 35.29
CA LYS A 400 8.00 -32.25 36.48
C LYS A 400 8.92 -33.14 37.36
N ALA A 401 8.59 -34.42 37.48
CA ALA A 401 9.44 -35.40 38.18
C ALA A 401 10.75 -35.64 37.42
N TYR A 402 10.71 -35.80 36.09
CA TYR A 402 11.90 -35.98 35.24
C TYR A 402 12.86 -34.76 35.31
N ARG A 403 12.36 -33.54 35.25
CA ARG A 403 13.18 -32.32 35.38
C ARG A 403 13.87 -32.26 36.75
N LYS A 404 13.17 -32.65 37.81
CA LYS A 404 13.72 -32.69 39.16
C LYS A 404 14.88 -33.68 39.31
N LEU A 405 14.75 -34.83 38.68
CA LEU A 405 15.79 -35.85 38.61
C LEU A 405 17.02 -35.41 37.76
N LYS A 406 16.79 -34.72 36.67
CA LYS A 406 17.86 -34.22 35.77
C LYS A 406 18.59 -33.01 36.38
N GLY A 407 17.91 -32.13 37.09
CA GLY A 407 18.52 -30.98 37.80
C GLY A 407 19.44 -31.41 38.91
N ASP A 408 19.09 -32.44 39.67
CA ASP A 408 19.96 -33.04 40.68
C ASP A 408 21.21 -33.74 40.13
N GLY A 409 21.17 -34.12 38.81
CA GLY A 409 22.33 -34.70 38.11
C GLY A 409 23.34 -33.70 37.62
N ALA A 410 22.91 -32.50 37.21
CA ALA A 410 23.80 -31.46 36.71
C ALA A 410 24.65 -30.81 37.80
N GLN A 411 24.12 -30.69 39.03
CA GLN A 411 24.89 -30.21 40.19
C GLN A 411 25.93 -31.20 40.72
N ARG A 412 25.90 -32.48 40.32
CA ARG A 412 26.88 -33.53 40.74
C ARG A 412 28.08 -33.68 39.79
N GLN A 413 28.07 -33.02 38.62
CA GLN A 413 29.23 -33.05 37.69
C GLN A 413 30.14 -31.81 37.80
N GLU A 414 29.79 -30.82 38.60
CA GLU A 414 30.62 -29.65 38.87
C GLU A 414 31.22 -29.61 40.31
N LYS A 415 31.37 -30.80 40.95
CA LYS A 415 32.14 -30.95 42.21
C LYS A 415 33.32 -31.86 42.00
#